data_d589349b90fa7b3634a4af2073cf091f
#
_entry.id   d589349b90fa7b3634a4af2073cf091f
#
_cell.length_a   1.000
_cell.length_b   1.000
_cell.length_c   1.000
_cell.angle_alpha   90.00
_cell.angle_beta   90.00
_cell.angle_gamma   90.00
#
_symmetry.space_group_name_H-M   'P 1'
#
loop_
_entity.id
_entity.type
_entity.pdbx_description
1 polymer ?
#
loop_
_entity_poly.entity_id
_entity_poly.type
_entity_poly.pdbx_seq_one_letter_code
_entity_poly.pdbx_strand_id
1 'polypeptide(L)'
;MEINQKRAAPPETRFPDGFRILRGKQEFITYREHSSIRIWPSQVRSHFDMHMHSAVEIILVRQGKAVYQFPDARYEVTEGQILMVPSGVTHSLTENDEIDRHLFLFEPGPILSMWDSGAIKKIMSKAVYLRDASEMRGRITEELDRIVDCYYRKDTLWNSQCYGHLLEMYTLLANGDPSLIRDEEGRTERFIDSPLLNSAMIFMDEHYSEDISLEDVATFAGFSKSYFSRTFKAFTGVPFTEYLTQKRLDAATNELIYTTMPIGEVARKTGFGGITTFNRIFHQRCHCTPTQFRNMYGSQEVKKHQLPNGYGDAGEAAVQEA
;
A
#
# COMPACT_ATOMS: atom_id res chain seq x y z
N MET A 1 32.55 11.78 27.00
CA MET A 1 31.88 12.91 26.33
C MET A 1 31.34 12.36 25.00
N GLU A 2 30.22 11.62 25.08
CA GLU A 2 29.61 10.96 23.94
C GLU A 2 28.66 11.94 23.22
N ILE A 3 29.00 12.21 21.98
CA ILE A 3 28.22 13.09 21.10
C ILE A 3 27.03 12.28 20.62
N ASN A 4 25.86 12.62 21.18
CA ASN A 4 24.55 12.10 20.80
C ASN A 4 24.20 12.62 19.41
N GLN A 5 24.61 11.89 18.35
CA GLN A 5 24.18 12.17 16.99
C GLN A 5 22.69 11.80 16.87
N LYS A 6 21.83 12.79 17.03
CA LYS A 6 20.43 12.71 16.56
C LYS A 6 20.47 12.36 15.08
N ARG A 7 20.17 11.11 14.74
CA ARG A 7 19.91 10.71 13.36
C ARG A 7 18.76 11.58 12.83
N ALA A 8 19.07 12.41 11.86
CA ALA A 8 18.07 13.16 11.12
C ALA A 8 17.07 12.16 10.51
N ALA A 9 15.78 12.50 10.55
CA ALA A 9 14.78 11.73 9.83
C ALA A 9 15.17 11.67 8.34
N PRO A 10 14.93 10.52 7.65
CA PRO A 10 15.25 10.41 6.24
C PRO A 10 14.53 11.52 5.44
N PRO A 11 15.15 12.01 4.36
CA PRO A 11 14.59 13.11 3.60
C PRO A 11 13.19 12.76 3.10
N GLU A 12 12.24 13.64 3.35
CA GLU A 12 10.88 13.55 2.83
C GLU A 12 10.93 13.67 1.32
N THR A 13 10.67 12.60 0.61
CA THR A 13 10.49 12.67 -0.83
C THR A 13 9.06 13.15 -1.09
N ARG A 14 8.90 14.45 -1.36
CA ARG A 14 7.62 15.03 -1.77
C ARG A 14 7.36 14.71 -3.24
N PHE A 15 6.27 14.00 -3.48
CA PHE A 15 5.74 13.80 -4.83
C PHE A 15 4.45 14.62 -5.00
N PRO A 16 4.07 15.03 -6.23
CA PRO A 16 2.88 15.84 -6.46
C PRO A 16 1.59 15.26 -5.88
N ASP A 17 1.54 13.95 -5.66
CA ASP A 17 0.35 13.19 -5.29
C ASP A 17 0.42 12.53 -3.90
N GLY A 18 1.34 12.96 -3.02
CA GLY A 18 1.40 12.49 -1.64
C GLY A 18 2.79 12.09 -1.15
N PHE A 19 2.87 11.41 -0.03
CA PHE A 19 4.11 11.09 0.65
C PHE A 19 4.30 9.58 0.74
N ARG A 20 5.56 9.16 0.72
CA ARG A 20 5.98 7.84 1.14
C ARG A 20 6.53 7.96 2.56
N ILE A 21 5.97 7.24 3.50
CA ILE A 21 6.32 7.34 4.91
C ILE A 21 6.91 6.01 5.35
N LEU A 22 8.22 5.99 5.56
CA LEU A 22 8.91 4.83 6.11
C LEU A 22 9.17 5.05 7.61
N ARG A 23 8.71 4.11 8.44
CA ARG A 23 8.96 4.08 9.89
C ARG A 23 9.46 2.70 10.31
N GLY A 24 10.71 2.63 10.71
CA GLY A 24 11.36 1.34 10.92
C GLY A 24 11.40 0.54 9.62
N LYS A 25 10.79 -0.65 9.62
CA LYS A 25 10.62 -1.48 8.41
C LYS A 25 9.24 -1.36 7.79
N GLN A 26 8.30 -0.64 8.41
CA GLN A 26 6.94 -0.48 7.91
C GLN A 26 6.86 0.77 7.03
N GLU A 27 6.40 0.59 5.81
CA GLU A 27 6.02 1.67 4.93
C GLU A 27 4.50 1.89 4.96
N PHE A 28 4.12 3.16 5.09
CA PHE A 28 2.74 3.60 5.01
C PHE A 28 2.51 4.24 3.65
N ILE A 29 1.63 3.64 2.87
CA ILE A 29 1.27 4.14 1.56
C ILE A 29 0.05 5.03 1.72
N THR A 30 0.16 6.28 1.27
CA THR A 30 -0.97 7.19 1.24
C THR A 30 -1.60 7.15 -0.14
N TYR A 31 -2.89 6.90 -0.20
CA TYR A 31 -3.67 6.92 -1.43
C TYR A 31 -4.35 8.27 -1.60
N ARG A 32 -4.74 8.61 -2.83
CA ARG A 32 -5.65 9.75 -3.07
C ARG A 32 -7.00 9.46 -2.44
N GLU A 33 -7.75 10.52 -2.13
CA GLU A 33 -9.10 10.39 -1.59
C GLU A 33 -9.96 9.45 -2.45
N HIS A 34 -10.66 8.52 -1.81
CA HIS A 34 -11.48 7.49 -2.44
C HIS A 34 -10.73 6.57 -3.42
N SER A 35 -9.43 6.39 -3.25
CA SER A 35 -8.60 5.50 -4.05
C SER A 35 -7.87 4.47 -3.21
N SER A 36 -7.53 3.36 -3.83
CA SER A 36 -6.67 2.31 -3.29
C SER A 36 -5.56 1.93 -4.28
N ILE A 37 -5.29 2.85 -5.23
CA ILE A 37 -4.18 2.76 -6.19
C ILE A 37 -3.32 4.01 -6.07
N ARG A 38 -2.02 3.83 -6.19
CA ARG A 38 -1.03 4.88 -6.29
C ARG A 38 -0.02 4.59 -7.38
N ILE A 39 0.27 5.59 -8.21
CA ILE A 39 1.30 5.50 -9.23
C ILE A 39 2.35 6.57 -8.95
N TRP A 40 3.60 6.15 -8.93
CA TRP A 40 4.74 7.04 -8.80
C TRP A 40 5.47 7.08 -10.14
N PRO A 41 5.38 8.19 -10.88
CA PRO A 41 6.20 8.39 -12.05
C PRO A 41 7.64 8.57 -11.62
N SER A 42 8.54 8.15 -12.46
CA SER A 42 9.95 8.27 -12.19
C SER A 42 10.47 9.60 -12.72
N GLN A 43 11.08 10.35 -11.87
CA GLN A 43 12.12 11.31 -12.22
C GLN A 43 13.05 11.56 -11.03
N VAL A 44 12.86 10.82 -9.94
CA VAL A 44 13.63 10.99 -8.73
C VAL A 44 14.17 9.63 -8.32
N ARG A 45 15.50 9.50 -8.34
CA ARG A 45 16.21 8.35 -7.80
C ARG A 45 15.70 8.04 -6.41
N SER A 46 15.38 6.80 -6.19
CA SER A 46 14.89 6.30 -4.90
C SER A 46 15.85 5.25 -4.36
N HIS A 47 16.18 5.38 -3.11
CA HIS A 47 16.83 4.34 -2.33
C HIS A 47 15.96 4.06 -1.11
N PHE A 48 15.46 2.84 -1.03
CA PHE A 48 14.64 2.40 0.09
C PHE A 48 15.30 1.23 0.75
N ASP A 49 15.66 1.42 2.02
CA ASP A 49 16.12 0.35 2.90
C ASP A 49 15.05 -0.75 3.02
N MET A 50 15.45 -1.89 3.60
CA MET A 50 14.54 -3.02 3.82
C MET A 50 13.26 -2.60 4.53
N HIS A 51 12.13 -2.70 3.85
CA HIS A 51 10.80 -2.31 4.30
C HIS A 51 9.74 -3.30 3.83
N MET A 52 8.51 -3.12 4.29
CA MET A 52 7.32 -3.88 3.88
C MET A 52 6.08 -2.98 3.91
N HIS A 53 5.09 -3.27 3.08
CA HIS A 53 3.80 -2.58 3.02
C HIS A 53 2.66 -3.53 2.67
N SER A 54 1.40 -3.09 2.89
CA SER A 54 0.18 -3.87 2.60
C SER A 54 -0.16 -3.94 1.12
N ALA A 55 0.31 -2.99 0.31
CA ALA A 55 0.04 -2.98 -1.12
C ALA A 55 0.79 -4.07 -1.87
N VAL A 56 0.23 -4.48 -3.02
CA VAL A 56 1.01 -5.10 -4.09
C VAL A 56 1.78 -4.00 -4.82
N GLU A 57 3.07 -4.22 -5.09
CA GLU A 57 3.91 -3.30 -5.84
C GLU A 57 4.25 -3.86 -7.22
N ILE A 58 4.14 -3.04 -8.25
CA ILE A 58 4.58 -3.40 -9.60
C ILE A 58 5.53 -2.32 -10.09
N ILE A 59 6.72 -2.70 -10.52
CA ILE A 59 7.64 -1.80 -11.22
C ILE A 59 7.71 -2.17 -12.70
N LEU A 60 7.56 -1.17 -13.56
CA LEU A 60 7.83 -1.23 -14.98
C LEU A 60 8.96 -0.25 -15.29
N VAL A 61 10.13 -0.74 -15.65
CA VAL A 61 11.30 0.08 -15.99
C VAL A 61 11.23 0.48 -17.46
N ARG A 62 11.25 1.80 -17.73
CA ARG A 62 11.26 2.36 -19.10
C ARG A 62 12.66 2.63 -19.60
N GLN A 63 13.55 3.03 -18.68
CA GLN A 63 14.97 3.26 -18.94
C GLN A 63 15.77 3.06 -17.65
N GLY A 64 17.02 2.66 -17.77
CA GLY A 64 17.90 2.49 -16.62
C GLY A 64 17.71 1.14 -15.89
N LYS A 65 17.92 1.15 -14.59
CA LYS A 65 17.97 -0.06 -13.78
C LYS A 65 17.48 0.15 -12.36
N ALA A 66 16.66 -0.79 -11.88
CA ALA A 66 16.23 -0.92 -10.50
C ALA A 66 16.68 -2.27 -9.93
N VAL A 67 17.17 -2.29 -8.71
CA VAL A 67 17.59 -3.50 -8.00
C VAL A 67 16.70 -3.69 -6.79
N TYR A 68 15.98 -4.80 -6.79
CA TYR A 68 15.19 -5.26 -5.65
C TYR A 68 15.96 -6.34 -4.90
N GLN A 69 16.13 -6.15 -3.60
CA GLN A 69 16.72 -7.13 -2.70
C GLN A 69 15.65 -7.65 -1.76
N PHE A 70 15.43 -8.96 -1.76
CA PHE A 70 14.64 -9.72 -0.80
C PHE A 70 15.57 -10.46 0.16
N PRO A 71 15.09 -11.01 1.28
CA PRO A 71 15.91 -11.80 2.19
C PRO A 71 16.59 -13.00 1.50
N ASP A 72 15.93 -13.62 0.53
CA ASP A 72 16.32 -14.88 -0.15
C ASP A 72 16.51 -14.73 -1.66
N ALA A 73 16.24 -13.57 -2.25
CA ALA A 73 16.33 -13.35 -3.69
C ALA A 73 16.79 -11.93 -4.03
N ARG A 74 17.34 -11.77 -5.24
CA ARG A 74 17.68 -10.46 -5.80
C ARG A 74 17.25 -10.39 -7.25
N TYR A 75 16.57 -9.29 -7.60
CA TYR A 75 16.14 -9.01 -8.97
C TYR A 75 16.77 -7.72 -9.46
N GLU A 76 17.37 -7.77 -10.63
CA GLU A 76 17.85 -6.62 -11.36
C GLU A 76 16.90 -6.39 -12.53
N VAL A 77 16.08 -5.35 -12.42
CA VAL A 77 15.02 -5.02 -13.38
C VAL A 77 15.53 -3.91 -14.28
N THR A 78 15.60 -4.19 -15.57
CA THR A 78 16.11 -3.26 -16.59
C THR A 78 15.02 -2.87 -17.57
N GLU A 79 15.36 -2.09 -18.57
CA GLU A 79 14.44 -1.54 -19.58
C GLU A 79 13.45 -2.58 -20.15
N GLY A 80 12.19 -2.23 -20.15
CA GLY A 80 11.08 -3.04 -20.63
C GLY A 80 10.68 -4.19 -19.72
N GLN A 81 11.40 -4.42 -18.61
CA GLN A 81 11.10 -5.50 -17.66
C GLN A 81 10.13 -5.05 -16.58
N ILE A 82 9.43 -6.05 -16.03
CA ILE A 82 8.40 -5.86 -15.01
C ILE A 82 8.68 -6.80 -13.84
N LEU A 83 8.68 -6.26 -12.62
CA LEU A 83 8.68 -7.06 -11.39
C LEU A 83 7.43 -6.73 -10.58
N MET A 84 6.76 -7.77 -10.10
CA MET A 84 5.64 -7.68 -9.18
C MET A 84 6.07 -8.20 -7.82
N VAL A 85 5.86 -7.38 -6.78
CA VAL A 85 6.22 -7.69 -5.39
C VAL A 85 4.94 -7.93 -4.60
N PRO A 86 4.81 -9.07 -3.92
CA PRO A 86 3.63 -9.38 -3.12
C PRO A 86 3.44 -8.42 -1.94
N SER A 87 2.19 -8.24 -1.52
CA SER A 87 1.84 -7.59 -0.26
C SER A 87 2.54 -8.23 0.93
N GLY A 88 3.03 -7.42 1.86
CA GLY A 88 3.64 -7.87 3.12
C GLY A 88 5.03 -8.49 3.01
N VAL A 89 5.61 -8.55 1.81
CA VAL A 89 6.96 -9.10 1.61
C VAL A 89 8.01 -8.03 1.86
N THR A 90 8.99 -8.36 2.72
CA THR A 90 10.10 -7.45 3.03
C THR A 90 11.07 -7.36 1.84
N HIS A 91 11.34 -6.15 1.40
CA HIS A 91 12.25 -5.89 0.28
C HIS A 91 12.93 -4.52 0.41
N SER A 92 13.98 -4.31 -0.37
CA SER A 92 14.60 -2.99 -0.57
C SER A 92 14.66 -2.66 -2.05
N LEU A 93 14.74 -1.37 -2.37
CA LEU A 93 14.84 -0.87 -3.73
C LEU A 93 16.01 0.09 -3.84
N THR A 94 16.87 -0.15 -4.84
CA THR A 94 17.96 0.75 -5.24
C THR A 94 17.88 1.02 -6.73
N GLU A 95 17.94 2.27 -7.11
CA GLU A 95 17.82 2.73 -8.49
C GLU A 95 19.11 3.43 -8.93
N ASN A 96 19.43 3.34 -10.23
CA ASN A 96 20.54 4.12 -10.81
C ASN A 96 20.09 5.56 -11.16
N ASP A 97 21.05 6.42 -11.50
CA ASP A 97 20.80 7.86 -11.71
C ASP A 97 19.96 8.17 -12.97
N GLU A 98 19.89 7.22 -13.92
CA GLU A 98 19.19 7.35 -15.21
C GLU A 98 17.85 6.62 -15.23
N ILE A 99 17.30 6.29 -14.06
CA ILE A 99 16.06 5.53 -14.00
C ILE A 99 14.85 6.32 -14.55
N ASP A 100 14.11 5.72 -15.45
CA ASP A 100 12.73 6.07 -15.78
C ASP A 100 11.86 4.83 -15.58
N ARG A 101 10.81 4.96 -14.76
CA ARG A 101 9.94 3.84 -14.43
C ARG A 101 8.58 4.31 -13.95
N HIS A 102 7.60 3.42 -13.99
CA HIS A 102 6.36 3.55 -13.24
C HIS A 102 6.35 2.55 -12.08
N LEU A 103 6.03 3.04 -10.90
CA LEU A 103 5.84 2.23 -9.71
C LEU A 103 4.36 2.27 -9.32
N PHE A 104 3.70 1.13 -9.39
CA PHE A 104 2.29 0.96 -9.08
C PHE A 104 2.17 0.32 -7.70
N LEU A 105 1.39 0.92 -6.84
CA LEU A 105 1.05 0.41 -5.52
C LEU A 105 -0.47 0.32 -5.43
N PHE A 106 -1.02 -0.84 -5.10
CA PHE A 106 -2.46 -0.99 -4.97
C PHE A 106 -2.84 -2.00 -3.89
N GLU A 107 -3.99 -1.74 -3.26
CA GLU A 107 -4.58 -2.68 -2.31
C GLU A 107 -5.17 -3.88 -3.05
N PRO A 108 -4.82 -5.11 -2.66
CA PRO A 108 -5.30 -6.31 -3.36
C PRO A 108 -6.78 -6.64 -3.09
N GLY A 109 -7.36 -6.11 -2.00
CA GLY A 109 -8.71 -6.44 -1.54
C GLY A 109 -9.79 -6.40 -2.62
N PRO A 110 -9.91 -5.33 -3.43
CA PRO A 110 -10.95 -5.25 -4.47
C PRO A 110 -10.89 -6.38 -5.50
N ILE A 111 -9.69 -6.85 -5.87
CA ILE A 111 -9.52 -7.98 -6.80
C ILE A 111 -9.76 -9.31 -6.08
N LEU A 112 -9.23 -9.47 -4.87
CA LEU A 112 -9.35 -10.71 -4.11
C LEU A 112 -10.77 -11.00 -3.62
N SER A 113 -11.65 -10.00 -3.64
CA SER A 113 -13.07 -10.16 -3.33
C SER A 113 -13.90 -10.76 -4.47
N MET A 114 -13.31 -10.94 -5.65
CA MET A 114 -14.03 -11.54 -6.81
C MET A 114 -14.16 -13.05 -6.67
N TRP A 115 -15.19 -13.63 -7.32
CA TRP A 115 -15.59 -15.04 -7.21
C TRP A 115 -14.49 -16.04 -7.64
N ASP A 116 -13.72 -15.69 -8.68
CA ASP A 116 -12.68 -16.54 -9.29
C ASP A 116 -11.26 -16.06 -8.96
N SER A 117 -11.10 -15.34 -7.84
CA SER A 117 -9.83 -14.74 -7.46
C SER A 117 -8.73 -15.74 -7.07
N GLY A 118 -9.02 -17.04 -6.95
CA GLY A 118 -8.07 -18.04 -6.48
C GLY A 118 -6.79 -18.14 -7.32
N ALA A 119 -6.89 -18.11 -8.65
CA ALA A 119 -5.74 -18.09 -9.53
C ALA A 119 -4.93 -16.79 -9.39
N ILE A 120 -5.61 -15.66 -9.36
CA ILE A 120 -4.99 -14.34 -9.19
C ILE A 120 -4.24 -14.25 -7.86
N LYS A 121 -4.84 -14.78 -6.79
CA LYS A 121 -4.25 -14.83 -5.47
C LYS A 121 -2.95 -15.63 -5.44
N LYS A 122 -2.89 -16.77 -6.12
CA LYS A 122 -1.66 -17.55 -6.25
C LYS A 122 -0.56 -16.74 -6.94
N ILE A 123 -0.91 -15.97 -7.97
CA ILE A 123 0.03 -15.07 -8.65
C ILE A 123 0.47 -13.95 -7.69
N MET A 124 -0.47 -13.31 -6.98
CA MET A 124 -0.18 -12.21 -6.05
C MET A 124 0.60 -12.64 -4.80
N SER A 125 0.67 -13.94 -4.49
CA SER A 125 1.39 -14.45 -3.32
C SER A 125 2.89 -14.66 -3.51
N LYS A 126 3.39 -14.50 -4.73
CA LYS A 126 4.80 -14.70 -5.09
C LYS A 126 5.33 -13.55 -5.95
N ALA A 127 6.64 -13.33 -5.90
CA ALA A 127 7.26 -12.37 -6.81
C ALA A 127 7.19 -12.92 -8.25
N VAL A 128 6.71 -12.08 -9.18
CA VAL A 128 6.63 -12.40 -10.60
C VAL A 128 7.56 -11.49 -11.38
N TYR A 129 8.54 -12.07 -12.05
CA TYR A 129 9.54 -11.33 -12.82
C TYR A 129 9.40 -11.63 -14.32
N LEU A 130 8.90 -10.67 -15.07
CA LEU A 130 8.75 -10.74 -16.53
C LEU A 130 10.01 -10.16 -17.18
N ARG A 131 11.02 -11.03 -17.33
CA ARG A 131 12.35 -10.68 -17.81
C ARG A 131 12.39 -10.59 -19.33
N ASP A 132 11.93 -11.64 -19.99
CA ASP A 132 12.13 -11.83 -21.42
C ASP A 132 11.06 -11.09 -22.24
N ALA A 133 11.45 -10.59 -23.40
CA ALA A 133 10.51 -10.01 -24.34
C ALA A 133 9.56 -11.10 -24.85
N SER A 134 8.27 -10.90 -24.60
CA SER A 134 7.22 -11.83 -25.04
C SER A 134 5.96 -11.04 -25.39
N GLU A 135 5.08 -11.64 -26.18
CA GLU A 135 3.77 -11.06 -26.48
C GLU A 135 2.97 -10.80 -25.20
N MET A 136 2.99 -11.75 -24.24
CA MET A 136 2.35 -11.59 -22.95
C MET A 136 2.88 -10.36 -22.20
N ARG A 137 4.21 -10.19 -22.10
CA ARG A 137 4.79 -9.02 -21.46
C ARG A 137 4.39 -7.71 -22.17
N GLY A 138 4.34 -7.71 -23.50
CA GLY A 138 3.88 -6.57 -24.29
C GLY A 138 2.44 -6.18 -23.93
N ARG A 139 1.52 -7.13 -23.92
CA ARG A 139 0.12 -6.90 -23.53
C ARG A 139 -0.02 -6.43 -22.08
N ILE A 140 0.76 -7.00 -21.15
CA ILE A 140 0.78 -6.53 -19.76
C ILE A 140 1.29 -5.09 -19.67
N THR A 141 2.31 -4.73 -20.45
CA THR A 141 2.80 -3.34 -20.53
C THR A 141 1.71 -2.40 -21.01
N GLU A 142 0.92 -2.79 -22.02
CA GLU A 142 -0.22 -2.00 -22.50
C GLU A 142 -1.27 -1.78 -21.41
N GLU A 143 -1.60 -2.81 -20.63
CA GLU A 143 -2.54 -2.66 -19.51
C GLU A 143 -2.01 -1.71 -18.43
N LEU A 144 -0.72 -1.80 -18.11
CA LEU A 144 -0.08 -0.86 -17.17
C LEU A 144 -0.08 0.57 -17.71
N ASP A 145 0.10 0.77 -19.01
CA ASP A 145 0.00 2.10 -19.64
C ASP A 145 -1.43 2.67 -19.56
N ARG A 146 -2.44 1.83 -19.76
CA ARG A 146 -3.85 2.23 -19.61
C ARG A 146 -4.16 2.61 -18.16
N ILE A 147 -3.58 1.91 -17.18
CA ILE A 147 -3.71 2.28 -15.76
C ILE A 147 -3.09 3.66 -15.52
N VAL A 148 -1.92 3.96 -16.08
CA VAL A 148 -1.30 5.28 -16.00
C VAL A 148 -2.22 6.36 -16.58
N ASP A 149 -2.77 6.12 -17.76
CA ASP A 149 -3.69 7.05 -18.43
C ASP A 149 -4.95 7.32 -17.59
N CYS A 150 -5.62 6.29 -17.09
CA CYS A 150 -6.80 6.42 -16.24
C CYS A 150 -6.48 7.18 -14.95
N TYR A 151 -5.35 6.86 -14.31
CA TYR A 151 -4.92 7.46 -13.06
C TYR A 151 -4.66 8.97 -13.17
N TYR A 152 -4.10 9.44 -14.29
CA TYR A 152 -3.80 10.86 -14.48
C TYR A 152 -4.95 11.66 -15.10
N ARG A 153 -5.80 11.06 -15.95
CA ARG A 153 -7.01 11.73 -16.47
C ARG A 153 -8.03 12.01 -15.38
N LYS A 154 -8.20 11.10 -14.41
CA LYS A 154 -9.17 11.21 -13.30
C LYS A 154 -10.62 11.36 -13.78
N ASP A 155 -10.98 10.65 -14.83
CA ASP A 155 -12.35 10.58 -15.33
C ASP A 155 -13.29 9.95 -14.28
N THR A 156 -14.58 10.04 -14.49
CA THR A 156 -15.55 9.33 -13.67
C THR A 156 -15.21 7.83 -13.62
N LEU A 157 -15.19 7.24 -12.41
CA LEU A 157 -14.84 5.84 -12.15
C LEU A 157 -13.38 5.46 -12.51
N TRP A 158 -12.45 6.41 -12.61
CA TRP A 158 -11.05 6.14 -12.95
C TRP A 158 -10.41 5.04 -12.08
N ASN A 159 -10.71 5.02 -10.78
CA ASN A 159 -10.19 4.00 -9.85
C ASN A 159 -10.71 2.60 -10.23
N SER A 160 -12.01 2.48 -10.55
CA SER A 160 -12.60 1.22 -11.02
C SER A 160 -12.03 0.78 -12.38
N GLN A 161 -11.76 1.73 -13.30
CA GLN A 161 -11.10 1.45 -14.57
C GLN A 161 -9.69 0.90 -14.36
N CYS A 162 -8.90 1.50 -13.45
CA CYS A 162 -7.59 0.98 -13.09
C CYS A 162 -7.65 -0.48 -12.58
N TYR A 163 -8.62 -0.80 -11.72
CA TYR A 163 -8.81 -2.17 -11.23
C TYR A 163 -9.27 -3.12 -12.35
N GLY A 164 -10.05 -2.65 -13.32
CA GLY A 164 -10.39 -3.43 -14.51
C GLY A 164 -9.14 -3.82 -15.31
N HIS A 165 -8.23 -2.90 -15.53
CA HIS A 165 -6.96 -3.16 -16.21
C HIS A 165 -6.00 -4.05 -15.38
N LEU A 166 -5.97 -3.91 -14.06
CA LEU A 166 -5.25 -4.83 -13.17
C LEU A 166 -5.80 -6.26 -13.29
N LEU A 167 -7.12 -6.41 -13.33
CA LEU A 167 -7.75 -7.72 -13.49
C LEU A 167 -7.40 -8.36 -14.84
N GLU A 168 -7.46 -7.60 -15.94
CA GLU A 168 -7.04 -8.08 -17.26
C GLU A 168 -5.57 -8.49 -17.26
N MET A 169 -4.68 -7.72 -16.65
CA MET A 169 -3.27 -8.05 -16.49
C MET A 169 -3.08 -9.41 -15.78
N TYR A 170 -3.78 -9.66 -14.67
CA TYR A 170 -3.69 -10.95 -13.97
C TYR A 170 -4.29 -12.10 -14.78
N THR A 171 -5.34 -11.83 -15.57
CA THR A 171 -5.92 -12.81 -16.50
C THR A 171 -4.91 -13.19 -17.59
N LEU A 172 -4.17 -12.22 -18.13
CA LEU A 172 -3.09 -12.45 -19.08
C LEU A 172 -1.97 -13.30 -18.49
N LEU A 173 -1.58 -13.02 -17.24
CA LEU A 173 -0.57 -13.81 -16.52
C LEU A 173 -1.03 -15.26 -16.30
N ALA A 174 -2.26 -15.46 -15.82
CA ALA A 174 -2.80 -16.79 -15.54
C ALA A 174 -2.88 -17.65 -16.79
N ASN A 175 -3.28 -17.06 -17.93
CA ASN A 175 -3.43 -17.75 -19.20
C ASN A 175 -2.07 -17.93 -19.94
N GLY A 176 -1.17 -16.97 -19.80
CA GLY A 176 0.12 -16.97 -20.51
C GLY A 176 1.20 -17.83 -19.83
N ASP A 177 1.14 -17.97 -18.52
CA ASP A 177 2.03 -18.82 -17.73
C ASP A 177 1.26 -19.65 -16.68
N PRO A 178 0.71 -20.80 -17.06
CA PRO A 178 -0.01 -21.66 -16.14
C PRO A 178 0.82 -22.15 -14.94
N SER A 179 2.15 -22.05 -14.96
CA SER A 179 2.98 -22.40 -13.80
C SER A 179 2.79 -21.46 -12.63
N LEU A 180 2.36 -20.21 -12.89
CA LEU A 180 2.09 -19.23 -11.86
C LEU A 180 0.90 -19.61 -10.97
N ILE A 181 -0.02 -20.42 -11.48
CA ILE A 181 -1.23 -20.86 -10.77
C ILE A 181 -1.18 -22.33 -10.34
N ARG A 182 -0.12 -23.09 -10.70
CA ARG A 182 0.06 -24.46 -10.24
C ARG A 182 0.56 -24.49 -8.80
N ASP A 183 0.07 -25.46 -8.03
CA ASP A 183 0.65 -25.79 -6.73
C ASP A 183 2.00 -26.49 -6.96
N GLU A 184 3.02 -26.14 -6.18
CA GLU A 184 4.24 -26.94 -6.11
C GLU A 184 3.86 -28.34 -5.57
N GLU A 185 4.07 -29.37 -6.38
CA GLU A 185 3.81 -30.74 -5.99
C GLU A 185 4.60 -31.08 -4.71
N GLY A 186 3.90 -31.32 -3.61
CA GLY A 186 4.46 -31.81 -2.35
C GLY A 186 4.15 -31.03 -1.10
N ARG A 187 3.63 -29.81 -1.16
CA ARG A 187 3.00 -29.15 -0.03
C ARG A 187 1.50 -29.11 -0.23
N THR A 188 0.82 -30.07 0.34
CA THR A 188 -0.61 -30.01 0.60
C THR A 188 -0.89 -28.97 1.71
N GLU A 189 -0.40 -27.75 1.57
CA GLU A 189 -1.14 -26.63 2.04
C GLU A 189 -2.28 -26.48 1.03
N ARG A 190 -3.39 -27.10 1.37
CA ARG A 190 -4.69 -26.74 0.82
C ARG A 190 -4.84 -25.26 1.12
N PHE A 191 -4.27 -24.40 0.27
CA PHE A 191 -4.72 -23.03 0.15
C PHE A 191 -6.20 -23.17 -0.19
N ILE A 192 -6.99 -23.03 0.83
CA ILE A 192 -8.42 -23.12 0.74
C ILE A 192 -8.79 -21.94 -0.13
N ASP A 193 -9.02 -22.24 -1.40
CA ASP A 193 -9.78 -21.42 -2.33
C ASP A 193 -11.21 -21.37 -1.75
N SER A 194 -11.31 -20.74 -0.58
CA SER A 194 -12.56 -20.69 0.16
C SER A 194 -13.21 -19.36 -0.16
N PRO A 195 -14.28 -19.36 -0.93
CA PRO A 195 -15.17 -18.19 -1.07
C PRO A 195 -15.47 -17.58 0.30
N LEU A 196 -15.48 -18.40 1.34
CA LEU A 196 -15.71 -18.03 2.73
C LEU A 196 -14.57 -17.18 3.31
N LEU A 197 -13.30 -17.45 2.95
CA LEU A 197 -12.18 -16.63 3.41
C LEU A 197 -12.16 -15.26 2.70
N ASN A 198 -12.51 -15.24 1.41
CA ASN A 198 -12.70 -14.00 0.68
C ASN A 198 -13.84 -13.17 1.27
N SER A 199 -14.97 -13.81 1.61
CA SER A 199 -16.09 -13.14 2.31
C SER A 199 -15.65 -12.58 3.67
N ALA A 200 -14.78 -13.30 4.41
CA ALA A 200 -14.21 -12.81 5.65
C ALA A 200 -13.34 -11.56 5.43
N MET A 201 -12.56 -11.52 4.35
CA MET A 201 -11.74 -10.33 4.02
C MET A 201 -12.62 -9.13 3.67
N ILE A 202 -13.66 -9.32 2.86
CA ILE A 202 -14.64 -8.26 2.53
C ILE A 202 -15.30 -7.77 3.81
N PHE A 203 -15.79 -8.68 4.64
CA PHE A 203 -16.40 -8.33 5.93
C PHE A 203 -15.46 -7.47 6.79
N MET A 204 -14.17 -7.86 6.88
CA MET A 204 -13.18 -7.06 7.60
C MET A 204 -12.95 -5.68 6.95
N ASP A 205 -12.99 -5.59 5.63
CA ASP A 205 -12.81 -4.34 4.90
C ASP A 205 -13.99 -3.36 5.11
N GLU A 206 -15.19 -3.89 5.26
CA GLU A 206 -16.39 -3.10 5.51
C GLU A 206 -16.55 -2.74 7.00
N HIS A 207 -16.07 -3.60 7.91
CA HIS A 207 -16.33 -3.49 9.36
C HIS A 207 -15.08 -3.23 10.21
N TYR A 208 -13.90 -2.91 9.61
CA TYR A 208 -12.66 -2.69 10.40
C TYR A 208 -12.79 -1.62 11.47
N SER A 209 -13.68 -0.64 11.27
CA SER A 209 -13.92 0.45 12.22
C SER A 209 -14.80 0.03 13.41
N GLU A 210 -15.43 -1.13 13.34
CA GLU A 210 -16.28 -1.69 14.40
C GLU A 210 -15.46 -2.56 15.35
N ASP A 211 -16.04 -2.94 16.48
CA ASP A 211 -15.40 -3.82 17.46
C ASP A 211 -15.56 -5.31 17.04
N ILE A 212 -14.95 -5.65 15.90
CA ILE A 212 -14.96 -7.03 15.39
C ILE A 212 -13.88 -7.88 16.02
N SER A 213 -14.24 -9.07 16.43
CA SER A 213 -13.32 -10.08 16.96
C SER A 213 -12.97 -11.15 15.92
N LEU A 214 -11.91 -11.91 16.19
CA LEU A 214 -11.57 -13.11 15.40
C LEU A 214 -12.76 -14.10 15.33
N GLU A 215 -13.56 -14.19 16.39
CA GLU A 215 -14.69 -15.09 16.49
C GLU A 215 -15.86 -14.65 15.61
N ASP A 216 -16.13 -13.34 15.56
CA ASP A 216 -17.17 -12.77 14.71
C ASP A 216 -16.88 -13.06 13.24
N VAL A 217 -15.64 -12.79 12.81
CA VAL A 217 -15.21 -13.02 11.43
C VAL A 217 -15.17 -14.52 11.09
N ALA A 218 -14.71 -15.35 12.01
CA ALA A 218 -14.72 -16.80 11.83
C ALA A 218 -16.17 -17.34 11.70
N THR A 219 -17.08 -16.87 12.53
CA THR A 219 -18.50 -17.25 12.51
C THR A 219 -19.15 -16.80 11.22
N PHE A 220 -18.92 -15.56 10.80
CA PHE A 220 -19.39 -15.02 9.52
C PHE A 220 -18.94 -15.88 8.33
N ALA A 221 -17.66 -16.31 8.36
CA ALA A 221 -17.09 -17.15 7.31
C ALA A 221 -17.41 -18.65 7.46
N GLY A 222 -18.24 -19.05 8.45
CA GLY A 222 -18.62 -20.45 8.67
C GLY A 222 -17.48 -21.34 9.17
N PHE A 223 -16.46 -20.78 9.81
CA PHE A 223 -15.32 -21.51 10.35
C PHE A 223 -15.33 -21.55 11.89
N SER A 224 -14.67 -22.57 12.45
CA SER A 224 -14.30 -22.50 13.86
C SER A 224 -13.18 -21.48 14.06
N LYS A 225 -13.16 -20.80 15.21
CA LYS A 225 -12.14 -19.80 15.57
C LYS A 225 -10.70 -20.29 15.37
N SER A 226 -10.42 -21.52 15.82
CA SER A 226 -9.07 -22.10 15.72
C SER A 226 -8.66 -22.41 14.28
N TYR A 227 -9.60 -22.86 13.46
CA TYR A 227 -9.36 -23.12 12.04
C TYR A 227 -9.15 -21.81 11.27
N PHE A 228 -10.05 -20.84 11.47
CA PHE A 228 -9.95 -19.52 10.86
C PHE A 228 -8.62 -18.84 11.20
N SER A 229 -8.21 -18.83 12.48
CA SER A 229 -6.96 -18.21 12.91
C SER A 229 -5.74 -18.76 12.17
N ARG A 230 -5.65 -20.07 12.02
CA ARG A 230 -4.52 -20.72 11.30
C ARG A 230 -4.57 -20.42 9.79
N THR A 231 -5.76 -20.57 9.22
CA THR A 231 -5.97 -20.37 7.79
C THR A 231 -5.77 -18.90 7.40
N PHE A 232 -6.29 -17.98 8.20
CA PHE A 232 -6.09 -16.55 8.01
C PHE A 232 -4.62 -16.17 8.05
N LYS A 233 -3.88 -16.66 9.06
CA LYS A 233 -2.43 -16.40 9.14
C LYS A 233 -1.66 -17.01 7.97
N ALA A 234 -2.00 -18.22 7.57
CA ALA A 234 -1.39 -18.85 6.39
C ALA A 234 -1.70 -18.08 5.10
N PHE A 235 -2.89 -17.44 5.06
CA PHE A 235 -3.33 -16.66 3.92
C PHE A 235 -2.71 -15.27 3.84
N THR A 236 -2.72 -14.52 4.96
CA THR A 236 -2.29 -13.13 5.02
C THR A 236 -0.82 -12.96 5.43
N GLY A 237 -0.18 -14.03 5.91
CA GLY A 237 1.15 -14.00 6.50
C GLY A 237 1.19 -13.49 7.94
N VAL A 238 0.13 -12.83 8.42
CA VAL A 238 0.08 -12.19 9.74
C VAL A 238 -1.16 -12.63 10.54
N PRO A 239 -1.12 -12.57 11.89
CA PRO A 239 -2.31 -12.83 12.71
C PRO A 239 -3.44 -11.82 12.44
N PHE A 240 -4.68 -12.25 12.62
CA PHE A 240 -5.89 -11.43 12.49
C PHE A 240 -5.80 -10.06 13.19
N THR A 241 -5.40 -10.07 14.47
CA THR A 241 -5.30 -8.84 15.26
C THR A 241 -4.27 -7.86 14.72
N GLU A 242 -3.20 -8.37 14.17
CA GLU A 242 -2.15 -7.54 13.53
C GLU A 242 -2.66 -6.97 12.21
N TYR A 243 -3.30 -7.77 11.39
CA TYR A 243 -3.93 -7.35 10.14
C TYR A 243 -4.98 -6.24 10.36
N LEU A 244 -5.93 -6.47 11.29
CA LEU A 244 -6.97 -5.50 11.64
C LEU A 244 -6.37 -4.20 12.19
N THR A 245 -5.35 -4.31 13.04
CA THR A 245 -4.64 -3.14 13.58
C THR A 245 -3.96 -2.34 12.46
N GLN A 246 -3.35 -3.01 11.50
CA GLN A 246 -2.71 -2.35 10.36
C GLN A 246 -3.74 -1.61 9.50
N LYS A 247 -4.86 -2.26 9.15
CA LYS A 247 -5.96 -1.60 8.42
C LYS A 247 -6.46 -0.34 9.11
N ARG A 248 -6.69 -0.43 10.42
CA ARG A 248 -7.11 0.73 11.24
C ARG A 248 -6.08 1.86 11.24
N LEU A 249 -4.78 1.52 11.28
CA LEU A 249 -3.69 2.49 11.21
C LEU A 249 -3.61 3.16 9.83
N ASP A 250 -3.77 2.41 8.76
CA ASP A 250 -3.76 2.94 7.39
C ASP A 250 -4.93 3.93 7.20
N ALA A 251 -6.12 3.58 7.67
CA ALA A 251 -7.26 4.48 7.67
C ALA A 251 -7.00 5.73 8.53
N ALA A 252 -6.41 5.56 9.72
CA ALA A 252 -6.10 6.68 10.62
C ALA A 252 -5.04 7.63 10.03
N THR A 253 -4.01 7.11 9.37
CA THR A 253 -2.98 7.94 8.70
C THR A 253 -3.61 8.76 7.57
N ASN A 254 -4.51 8.19 6.79
CA ASN A 254 -5.25 8.91 5.75
C ASN A 254 -6.09 10.04 6.36
N GLU A 255 -6.85 9.78 7.44
CA GLU A 255 -7.62 10.82 8.12
C GLU A 255 -6.72 11.93 8.69
N LEU A 256 -5.54 11.58 9.22
CA LEU A 256 -4.59 12.56 9.74
C LEU A 256 -3.99 13.45 8.64
N ILE A 257 -3.80 12.92 7.44
CA ILE A 257 -3.21 13.63 6.30
C ILE A 257 -4.22 14.55 5.62
N TYR A 258 -5.44 14.06 5.42
CA TYR A 258 -6.41 14.72 4.55
C TYR A 258 -7.52 15.46 5.29
N THR A 259 -7.63 15.32 6.62
CA THR A 259 -8.71 15.97 7.40
C THR A 259 -8.18 16.74 8.61
N THR A 260 -8.97 17.70 9.04
CA THR A 260 -8.75 18.46 10.31
C THR A 260 -9.38 17.78 11.51
N MET A 261 -9.94 16.58 11.34
CA MET A 261 -10.68 15.85 12.38
C MET A 261 -9.85 15.72 13.66
N PRO A 262 -10.42 15.99 14.85
CA PRO A 262 -9.73 15.83 16.13
C PRO A 262 -9.16 14.41 16.30
N ILE A 263 -7.98 14.30 16.90
CA ILE A 263 -7.27 13.00 17.07
C ILE A 263 -8.15 11.93 17.74
N GLY A 264 -8.95 12.34 18.73
CA GLY A 264 -9.89 11.43 19.39
C GLY A 264 -11.00 10.90 18.48
N GLU A 265 -11.46 11.74 17.54
CA GLU A 265 -12.44 11.34 16.54
C GLU A 265 -11.83 10.43 15.47
N VAL A 266 -10.60 10.73 15.04
CA VAL A 266 -9.85 9.82 14.16
C VAL A 266 -9.75 8.45 14.78
N ALA A 267 -9.32 8.36 16.06
CA ALA A 267 -9.22 7.08 16.76
C ALA A 267 -10.56 6.31 16.77
N ARG A 268 -11.67 7.01 17.07
CA ARG A 268 -13.00 6.40 17.10
C ARG A 268 -13.49 5.97 15.72
N LYS A 269 -13.34 6.84 14.70
CA LYS A 269 -13.76 6.59 13.32
C LYS A 269 -13.03 5.40 12.72
N THR A 270 -11.79 5.19 13.12
CA THR A 270 -10.94 4.11 12.59
C THR A 270 -10.91 2.85 13.47
N GLY A 271 -11.83 2.73 14.43
CA GLY A 271 -12.09 1.51 15.19
C GLY A 271 -11.14 1.24 16.35
N PHE A 272 -10.39 2.25 16.81
CA PHE A 272 -9.65 2.09 18.07
C PHE A 272 -10.59 2.33 19.26
N GLY A 273 -10.57 1.41 20.23
CA GLY A 273 -11.45 1.43 21.41
C GLY A 273 -11.24 2.62 22.37
N GLY A 274 -10.27 3.50 22.08
CA GLY A 274 -10.01 4.72 22.84
C GLY A 274 -8.72 5.40 22.41
N ILE A 275 -8.65 6.71 22.65
CA ILE A 275 -7.52 7.57 22.27
C ILE A 275 -6.18 7.10 22.88
N THR A 276 -6.21 6.58 24.10
CA THR A 276 -5.00 6.09 24.79
C THR A 276 -4.42 4.85 24.06
N THR A 277 -5.28 3.90 23.69
CA THR A 277 -4.89 2.71 22.93
C THR A 277 -4.39 3.12 21.55
N PHE A 278 -5.10 4.02 20.88
CA PHE A 278 -4.70 4.57 19.59
C PHE A 278 -3.31 5.21 19.66
N ASN A 279 -3.09 6.16 20.56
CA ASN A 279 -1.82 6.86 20.70
C ASN A 279 -0.66 5.90 20.96
N ARG A 280 -0.87 4.90 21.83
CA ARG A 280 0.15 3.88 22.14
C ARG A 280 0.50 3.03 20.91
N ILE A 281 -0.51 2.51 20.21
CA ILE A 281 -0.31 1.66 19.02
C ILE A 281 0.29 2.50 17.89
N PHE A 282 -0.23 3.70 17.67
CA PHE A 282 0.27 4.62 16.65
C PHE A 282 1.74 4.98 16.89
N HIS A 283 2.09 5.33 18.13
CA HIS A 283 3.48 5.63 18.50
C HIS A 283 4.39 4.41 18.33
N GLN A 284 3.91 3.22 18.72
CA GLN A 284 4.68 1.98 18.57
C GLN A 284 4.99 1.66 17.09
N ARG A 285 4.04 1.92 16.18
CA ARG A 285 4.17 1.61 14.75
C ARG A 285 4.79 2.75 13.94
N CYS A 286 4.39 3.99 14.22
CA CYS A 286 4.84 5.18 13.46
C CYS A 286 6.00 5.94 14.12
N HIS A 287 6.45 5.55 15.33
CA HIS A 287 7.51 6.19 16.12
C HIS A 287 7.32 7.70 16.36
N CYS A 288 6.10 8.19 16.24
CA CYS A 288 5.70 9.56 16.57
C CYS A 288 4.24 9.58 17.05
N THR A 289 3.80 10.68 17.64
CA THR A 289 2.41 10.83 18.04
C THR A 289 1.53 11.15 16.81
N PRO A 290 0.21 10.87 16.85
CA PRO A 290 -0.71 11.25 15.77
C PRO A 290 -0.68 12.74 15.44
N THR A 291 -0.54 13.61 16.47
CA THR A 291 -0.42 15.05 16.27
C THR A 291 0.88 15.43 15.56
N GLN A 292 2.01 14.83 15.96
CA GLN A 292 3.29 15.03 15.26
C GLN A 292 3.20 14.54 13.81
N PHE A 293 2.56 13.39 13.59
CA PHE A 293 2.34 12.85 12.26
C PHE A 293 1.54 13.82 11.38
N ARG A 294 0.41 14.34 11.87
CA ARG A 294 -0.39 15.32 11.16
C ARG A 294 0.40 16.60 10.87
N ASN A 295 1.17 17.12 11.83
CA ASN A 295 1.99 18.31 11.61
C ASN A 295 3.06 18.10 10.54
N MET A 296 3.64 16.91 10.47
CA MET A 296 4.63 16.57 9.45
C MET A 296 4.01 16.37 8.06
N TYR A 297 2.90 15.62 7.99
CA TYR A 297 2.38 15.08 6.73
C TYR A 297 1.00 15.61 6.31
N GLY A 298 0.29 16.33 7.19
CA GLY A 298 -1.02 16.90 6.85
C GLY A 298 -0.96 17.80 5.62
N SER A 299 -2.03 17.82 4.82
CA SER A 299 -2.16 18.66 3.64
C SER A 299 -2.05 20.16 4.01
N GLN A 300 -1.80 21.01 3.01
CA GLN A 300 -1.71 22.47 3.28
C GLN A 300 -2.99 23.05 3.88
N GLU A 301 -4.15 22.53 3.50
CA GLU A 301 -5.43 22.93 4.08
C GLU A 301 -5.54 22.52 5.55
N VAL A 302 -5.11 21.30 5.90
CA VAL A 302 -5.05 20.82 7.27
C VAL A 302 -4.08 21.67 8.11
N LYS A 303 -2.94 22.04 7.57
CA LYS A 303 -1.95 22.89 8.25
C LYS A 303 -2.45 24.31 8.48
N LYS A 304 -3.20 24.89 7.56
CA LYS A 304 -3.81 26.24 7.73
C LYS A 304 -4.80 26.28 8.90
N HIS A 305 -5.56 25.21 9.13
CA HIS A 305 -6.53 25.15 10.23
C HIS A 305 -5.90 24.90 11.61
N GLN A 306 -4.63 24.52 11.66
CA GLN A 306 -3.90 24.26 12.92
C GLN A 306 -3.07 25.44 13.40
N LEU A 307 -2.91 26.50 12.59
CA LEU A 307 -2.29 27.73 13.06
C LEU A 307 -3.28 28.45 14.00
N PRO A 308 -2.88 28.83 15.23
CA PRO A 308 -3.73 29.67 16.07
C PRO A 308 -4.06 30.96 15.30
N ASN A 309 -5.32 31.35 15.32
CA ASN A 309 -5.81 32.61 14.75
C ASN A 309 -5.00 33.77 15.34
N GLY A 310 -3.93 34.20 14.67
CA GLY A 310 -3.06 35.24 15.22
C GLY A 310 -1.91 35.70 14.33
N TYR A 311 -1.80 35.25 13.08
CA TYR A 311 -0.88 35.84 12.10
C TYR A 311 -1.52 35.84 10.71
N GLY A 312 -2.60 36.57 10.57
CA GLY A 312 -3.15 37.02 9.30
C GLY A 312 -3.00 38.56 9.24
N ASP A 313 -2.55 39.07 8.10
CA ASP A 313 -2.39 40.47 7.75
C ASP A 313 -1.19 41.24 8.36
N ALA A 314 -0.01 40.98 7.82
CA ALA A 314 1.01 42.02 7.65
C ALA A 314 1.88 41.66 6.44
N GLY A 315 1.46 42.03 5.21
CA GLY A 315 2.31 41.81 4.04
C GLY A 315 1.70 42.14 2.68
N GLU A 316 0.64 42.97 2.61
CA GLU A 316 0.23 43.58 1.32
C GLU A 316 0.03 45.06 1.51
N ALA A 317 1.11 45.81 1.69
CA ALA A 317 1.14 47.25 1.48
C ALA A 317 2.58 47.71 1.43
N ALA A 318 3.19 47.64 0.26
CA ALA A 318 4.28 48.51 -0.19
C ALA A 318 4.92 47.99 -1.48
N VAL A 319 4.28 48.12 -2.64
CA VAL A 319 4.91 48.40 -3.94
C VAL A 319 3.88 49.17 -4.77
N GLN A 320 3.75 50.44 -4.48
CA GLN A 320 3.35 51.47 -5.42
C GLN A 320 4.15 52.73 -5.09
N GLU A 321 4.80 53.28 -6.14
CA GLU A 321 5.55 54.54 -6.20
C GLU A 321 7.03 54.50 -5.79
N ALA A 322 7.89 54.23 -6.76
CA ALA A 322 8.93 55.17 -7.27
C ALA A 322 9.61 54.55 -8.48
#